data_b6c8e6c97145cfa00a455c3537a87db7
#
_entry.id   b6c8e6c97145cfa00a455c3537a87db7
#
_cell.length_a   1.000
_cell.length_b   1.000
_cell.length_c   1.000
_cell.angle_alpha   90.00
_cell.angle_beta   90.00
_cell.angle_gamma   90.00
#
_symmetry.space_group_name_H-M   'P 1'
#
loop_
_entity.id
_entity.type
_entity.pdbx_description
1 polymer ?
#
loop_
_entity_poly.entity_id
_entity_poly.type
_entity_poly.pdbx_seq_one_letter_code
_entity_poly.pdbx_strand_id
1 'polypeptide(L)'
;MKIEELNNLLSNIKNPTIGKAILTTYHKLNNCGYKKVLCSVSGGSDSDIVLDLLTKCDNNKIVKYFYFDTGLEYEATKEHIKYLQDKYNIVITTLKPKIPIPLAVKKYGQPFLSKMVSENIQRLQKHGFKWENKPYEELVKDYPNCKSALQWWCNSRKK
;
A
#
# COMPACT_ATOMS: atom_id res chain seq x y z
N MET A 1 -14.59 17.13 -11.83
CA MET A 1 -13.99 18.49 -11.93
C MET A 1 -13.86 18.86 -13.41
N LYS A 2 -14.44 19.98 -13.84
CA LYS A 2 -14.31 20.50 -15.21
C LYS A 2 -12.92 21.12 -15.42
N ILE A 3 -12.49 21.29 -16.68
CA ILE A 3 -11.19 21.89 -17.01
C ILE A 3 -11.01 23.30 -16.43
N GLU A 4 -12.07 24.10 -16.44
CA GLU A 4 -12.06 25.45 -15.86
C GLU A 4 -11.83 25.44 -14.34
N GLU A 5 -12.48 24.52 -13.64
CA GLU A 5 -12.29 24.32 -12.19
C GLU A 5 -10.86 23.83 -11.89
N LEU A 6 -10.31 22.95 -12.73
CA LEU A 6 -8.95 22.47 -12.61
C LEU A 6 -7.94 23.62 -12.77
N ASN A 7 -8.10 24.46 -13.80
CA ASN A 7 -7.22 25.60 -14.05
C ASN A 7 -7.27 26.60 -12.91
N ASN A 8 -8.48 26.89 -12.40
CA ASN A 8 -8.65 27.77 -11.25
C ASN A 8 -8.01 27.20 -9.96
N LEU A 9 -8.15 25.89 -9.74
CA LEU A 9 -7.49 25.23 -8.61
C LEU A 9 -5.96 25.31 -8.73
N LEU A 10 -5.41 25.02 -9.91
CA LEU A 10 -3.97 25.03 -10.16
C LEU A 10 -3.36 26.43 -10.02
N SER A 11 -4.05 27.49 -10.43
CA SER A 11 -3.58 28.88 -10.29
C SER A 11 -3.46 29.33 -8.83
N ASN A 12 -4.23 28.72 -7.92
CA ASN A 12 -4.19 29.02 -6.48
C ASN A 12 -3.19 28.17 -5.68
N ILE A 13 -2.60 27.14 -6.30
CA ILE A 13 -1.65 26.24 -5.62
C ILE A 13 -0.23 26.79 -5.73
N LYS A 14 0.35 27.18 -4.58
CA LYS A 14 1.72 27.68 -4.50
C LYS A 14 2.78 26.56 -4.59
N ASN A 15 2.45 25.33 -4.19
CA ASN A 15 3.40 24.21 -4.21
C ASN A 15 3.33 23.47 -5.55
N PRO A 16 4.40 23.50 -6.36
CA PRO A 16 4.41 22.89 -7.69
C PRO A 16 4.27 21.36 -7.66
N THR A 17 4.71 20.70 -6.58
CA THR A 17 4.58 19.24 -6.42
C THR A 17 3.11 18.84 -6.29
N ILE A 18 2.32 19.60 -5.52
CA ILE A 18 0.89 19.37 -5.35
C ILE A 18 0.18 19.61 -6.68
N GLY A 19 0.46 20.73 -7.35
CA GLY A 19 -0.11 21.04 -8.67
C GLY A 19 0.18 19.93 -9.70
N LYS A 20 1.42 19.44 -9.75
CA LYS A 20 1.81 18.33 -10.63
C LYS A 20 1.07 17.03 -10.29
N ALA A 21 0.88 16.71 -9.01
CA ALA A 21 0.14 15.52 -8.58
C ALA A 21 -1.33 15.57 -9.04
N ILE A 22 -2.00 16.71 -8.85
CA ILE A 22 -3.38 16.92 -9.29
C ILE A 22 -3.50 16.80 -10.81
N LEU A 23 -2.65 17.49 -11.55
CA LEU A 23 -2.65 17.47 -13.01
C LEU A 23 -2.39 16.06 -13.57
N THR A 24 -1.42 15.37 -13.00
CA THR A 24 -1.09 13.98 -13.39
C THR A 24 -2.25 13.03 -13.12
N THR A 25 -2.90 13.15 -11.97
CA THR A 25 -4.06 12.33 -11.61
C THR A 25 -5.23 12.59 -12.55
N TYR A 26 -5.55 13.86 -12.78
CA TYR A 26 -6.61 14.26 -13.71
C TYR A 26 -6.38 13.69 -15.11
N HIS A 27 -5.17 13.87 -15.66
CA HIS A 27 -4.81 13.37 -16.98
C HIS A 27 -4.92 11.84 -17.07
N LYS A 28 -4.39 11.11 -16.08
CA LYS A 28 -4.46 9.64 -16.04
C LYS A 28 -5.89 9.13 -16.01
N LEU A 29 -6.77 9.73 -15.21
CA LEU A 29 -8.15 9.28 -15.08
C LEU A 29 -9.01 9.59 -16.30
N ASN A 30 -8.75 10.69 -16.99
CA ASN A 30 -9.64 11.16 -18.03
C ASN A 30 -9.11 10.97 -19.46
N ASN A 31 -7.77 10.90 -19.67
CA ASN A 31 -7.16 10.93 -21.00
C ASN A 31 -6.34 9.69 -21.36
N CYS A 32 -6.01 8.80 -20.39
CA CYS A 32 -5.18 7.62 -20.68
C CYS A 32 -5.97 6.36 -21.07
N GLY A 33 -7.28 6.45 -21.23
CA GLY A 33 -8.11 5.34 -21.72
C GLY A 33 -8.30 4.18 -20.70
N TYR A 34 -8.02 4.38 -19.42
CA TYR A 34 -8.30 3.37 -18.40
C TYR A 34 -9.80 3.11 -18.30
N LYS A 35 -10.19 1.85 -18.34
CA LYS A 35 -11.59 1.42 -18.17
C LYS A 35 -12.00 1.30 -16.70
N LYS A 36 -11.05 1.02 -15.82
CA LYS A 36 -11.26 0.87 -14.39
C LYS A 36 -9.97 1.17 -13.62
N VAL A 37 -10.09 1.89 -12.53
CA VAL A 37 -9.02 2.18 -11.57
C VAL A 37 -9.44 1.66 -10.21
N LEU A 38 -8.54 0.99 -9.50
CA LEU A 38 -8.78 0.47 -8.16
C LEU A 38 -8.05 1.33 -7.14
N CYS A 39 -8.76 1.79 -6.13
CA CYS A 39 -8.19 2.54 -5.01
C CYS A 39 -8.42 1.76 -3.71
N SER A 40 -7.33 1.36 -3.05
CA SER A 40 -7.38 0.80 -1.70
C SER A 40 -7.38 1.93 -0.69
N VAL A 41 -8.39 1.93 0.20
CA VAL A 41 -8.56 2.92 1.27
C VAL A 41 -8.23 2.24 2.59
N SER A 42 -7.28 2.78 3.36
CA SER A 42 -6.87 2.24 4.65
C SER A 42 -7.47 2.97 5.85
N GLY A 43 -8.09 4.15 5.62
CA GLY A 43 -8.58 5.03 6.68
C GLY A 43 -7.46 5.84 7.37
N GLY A 44 -6.24 5.84 6.83
CA GLY A 44 -5.17 6.73 7.26
C GLY A 44 -5.11 7.99 6.41
N SER A 45 -4.48 9.06 6.94
CA SER A 45 -4.41 10.39 6.32
C SER A 45 -3.94 10.38 4.86
N ASP A 46 -2.95 9.56 4.54
CA ASP A 46 -2.41 9.48 3.17
C ASP A 46 -3.44 8.89 2.20
N SER A 47 -4.15 7.84 2.62
CA SER A 47 -5.21 7.24 1.79
C SER A 47 -6.40 8.18 1.60
N ASP A 48 -6.71 9.02 2.59
CA ASP A 48 -7.78 10.00 2.52
C ASP A 48 -7.46 11.11 1.51
N ILE A 49 -6.20 11.57 1.47
CA ILE A 49 -5.73 12.54 0.47
C ILE A 49 -5.85 11.95 -0.94
N VAL A 50 -5.42 10.69 -1.13
CA VAL A 50 -5.55 10.00 -2.43
C VAL A 50 -7.01 9.84 -2.83
N LEU A 51 -7.89 9.46 -1.89
CA LEU A 51 -9.32 9.32 -2.12
C LEU A 51 -9.95 10.66 -2.50
N ASP A 52 -9.66 11.75 -1.77
CA ASP A 52 -10.14 13.10 -2.09
C ASP A 52 -9.73 13.53 -3.49
N LEU A 53 -8.47 13.30 -3.85
CA LEU A 53 -7.95 13.63 -5.16
C LEU A 53 -8.63 12.83 -6.28
N LEU A 54 -8.80 11.52 -6.09
CA LEU A 54 -9.44 10.66 -7.07
C LEU A 54 -10.91 11.01 -7.26
N THR A 55 -11.67 11.25 -6.18
CA THR A 55 -13.09 11.61 -6.27
C THR A 55 -13.30 12.92 -7.00
N LYS A 56 -12.41 13.90 -6.83
CA LYS A 56 -12.49 15.19 -7.52
C LYS A 56 -12.08 15.12 -8.99
N CYS A 57 -11.09 14.28 -9.31
CA CYS A 57 -10.53 14.18 -10.67
C CYS A 57 -11.25 13.17 -11.57
N ASP A 58 -12.02 12.23 -11.03
CA ASP A 58 -12.67 11.15 -11.79
C ASP A 58 -13.97 11.62 -12.43
N ASN A 59 -13.90 12.19 -13.63
CA ASN A 59 -15.10 12.62 -14.39
C ASN A 59 -15.85 11.42 -14.99
N ASN A 60 -15.15 10.33 -15.26
CA ASN A 60 -15.67 9.16 -15.96
C ASN A 60 -16.23 8.09 -15.02
N LYS A 61 -16.14 8.30 -13.70
CA LYS A 61 -16.58 7.37 -12.64
C LYS A 61 -15.97 5.96 -12.77
N ILE A 62 -14.70 5.91 -13.19
CA ILE A 62 -13.96 4.66 -13.41
C ILE A 62 -13.28 4.14 -12.14
N VAL A 63 -13.15 4.96 -11.10
CA VAL A 63 -12.51 4.57 -9.84
C VAL A 63 -13.46 3.72 -9.02
N LYS A 64 -12.94 2.59 -8.51
CA LYS A 64 -13.61 1.70 -7.56
C LYS A 64 -12.79 1.67 -6.28
N TYR A 65 -13.46 1.89 -5.14
CA TYR A 65 -12.84 2.00 -3.83
C TYR A 65 -13.02 0.71 -3.04
N PHE A 66 -11.96 0.27 -2.37
CA PHE A 66 -11.95 -0.95 -1.56
C PHE A 66 -11.30 -0.70 -0.20
N TYR A 67 -11.86 -1.30 0.81
CA TYR A 67 -11.32 -1.37 2.16
C TYR A 67 -11.09 -2.84 2.52
N PHE A 68 -9.90 -3.17 3.03
CA PHE A 68 -9.57 -4.53 3.46
C PHE A 68 -9.72 -4.64 4.97
N ASP A 69 -10.79 -5.30 5.41
CA ASP A 69 -11.03 -5.60 6.82
C ASP A 69 -10.36 -6.93 7.19
N THR A 70 -9.22 -6.88 7.85
CA THR A 70 -8.44 -8.06 8.29
C THR A 70 -9.00 -8.68 9.58
N GLY A 71 -9.94 -7.99 10.24
CA GLY A 71 -10.52 -8.37 11.51
C GLY A 71 -9.76 -7.85 12.74
N LEU A 72 -8.75 -6.97 12.55
CA LEU A 72 -7.97 -6.32 13.61
C LEU A 72 -8.10 -4.80 13.62
N GLU A 73 -8.86 -4.25 12.71
CA GLU A 73 -9.03 -2.81 12.58
C GLU A 73 -9.82 -2.25 13.77
N TYR A 74 -9.41 -1.06 14.22
CA TYR A 74 -10.12 -0.32 15.26
C TYR A 74 -11.51 0.08 14.77
N GLU A 75 -12.48 0.13 15.68
CA GLU A 75 -13.84 0.57 15.34
C GLU A 75 -13.85 1.99 14.79
N ALA A 76 -13.04 2.90 15.34
CA ALA A 76 -12.84 4.24 14.82
C ALA A 76 -12.43 4.26 13.32
N THR A 77 -11.60 3.30 12.87
CA THR A 77 -11.23 3.19 11.44
C THR A 77 -12.46 2.83 10.59
N LYS A 78 -13.29 1.91 11.07
CA LYS A 78 -14.50 1.51 10.34
C LYS A 78 -15.53 2.64 10.28
N GLU A 79 -15.69 3.40 11.36
CA GLU A 79 -16.52 4.60 11.40
C GLU A 79 -16.01 5.67 10.44
N HIS A 80 -14.68 5.85 10.39
CA HIS A 80 -14.05 6.77 9.45
C HIS A 80 -14.28 6.38 7.99
N ILE A 81 -14.22 5.08 7.65
CA ILE A 81 -14.57 4.60 6.31
C ILE A 81 -16.02 4.91 5.95
N LYS A 82 -16.96 4.76 6.89
CA LYS A 82 -18.37 5.17 6.67
C LYS A 82 -18.49 6.68 6.45
N TYR A 83 -17.83 7.47 7.29
CA TYR A 83 -17.78 8.92 7.12
C TYR A 83 -17.27 9.33 5.74
N LEU A 84 -16.21 8.69 5.22
CA LEU A 84 -15.68 8.97 3.88
C LEU A 84 -16.69 8.63 2.77
N GLN A 85 -17.43 7.52 2.91
CA GLN A 85 -18.50 7.17 1.96
C GLN A 85 -19.57 8.26 1.90
N ASP A 86 -20.04 8.69 3.06
CA ASP A 86 -21.08 9.72 3.15
C ASP A 86 -20.57 11.08 2.64
N LYS A 87 -19.38 11.49 3.06
CA LYS A 87 -18.75 12.75 2.67
C LYS A 87 -18.57 12.90 1.15
N TYR A 88 -18.16 11.84 0.48
CA TYR A 88 -17.85 11.88 -0.95
C TYR A 88 -18.96 11.27 -1.82
N ASN A 89 -20.02 10.78 -1.20
CA ASN A 89 -21.13 10.07 -1.87
C ASN A 89 -20.60 8.96 -2.79
N ILE A 90 -19.74 8.09 -2.25
CA ILE A 90 -19.10 6.96 -2.94
C ILE A 90 -19.39 5.66 -2.21
N VAL A 91 -19.22 4.53 -2.93
CA VAL A 91 -19.29 3.21 -2.34
C VAL A 91 -17.87 2.67 -2.14
N ILE A 92 -17.50 2.36 -0.88
CA ILE A 92 -16.25 1.68 -0.54
C ILE A 92 -16.59 0.21 -0.24
N THR A 93 -16.18 -0.69 -1.14
CA THR A 93 -16.45 -2.13 -0.98
C THR A 93 -15.54 -2.72 0.08
N THR A 94 -16.11 -3.23 1.17
CA THR A 94 -15.33 -3.93 2.20
C THR A 94 -15.01 -5.34 1.75
N LEU A 95 -13.72 -5.66 1.67
CA LEU A 95 -13.22 -7.00 1.36
C LEU A 95 -12.68 -7.65 2.64
N LYS A 96 -13.13 -8.88 2.91
CA LYS A 96 -12.65 -9.67 4.05
C LYS A 96 -11.80 -10.84 3.55
N PRO A 97 -10.68 -11.17 4.24
CA PRO A 97 -9.92 -12.37 3.91
C PRO A 97 -10.74 -13.62 4.19
N LYS A 98 -10.46 -14.71 3.48
CA LYS A 98 -11.11 -16.01 3.73
C LYS A 98 -10.95 -16.49 5.19
N ILE A 99 -9.80 -16.19 5.78
CA ILE A 99 -9.50 -16.46 7.18
C ILE A 99 -9.04 -15.13 7.80
N PRO A 100 -9.85 -14.46 8.63
CA PRO A 100 -9.46 -13.27 9.37
C PRO A 100 -8.23 -13.52 10.23
N ILE A 101 -7.40 -12.51 10.46
CA ILE A 101 -6.15 -12.64 11.22
C ILE A 101 -6.38 -13.30 12.61
N PRO A 102 -7.41 -12.92 13.42
CA PRO A 102 -7.64 -13.59 14.70
C PRO A 102 -7.86 -15.10 14.59
N LEU A 103 -8.59 -15.54 13.54
CA LEU A 103 -8.79 -16.97 13.30
C LEU A 103 -7.55 -17.66 12.77
N ALA A 104 -6.77 -16.98 11.94
CA ALA A 104 -5.48 -17.48 11.46
C ALA A 104 -4.50 -17.68 12.61
N VAL A 105 -4.41 -16.72 13.51
CA VAL A 105 -3.56 -16.81 14.73
C VAL A 105 -4.02 -17.97 15.61
N LYS A 106 -5.33 -18.14 15.81
CA LYS A 106 -5.87 -19.26 16.59
C LYS A 106 -5.54 -20.62 15.97
N LYS A 107 -5.56 -20.71 14.63
CA LYS A 107 -5.34 -21.97 13.91
C LYS A 107 -3.86 -22.31 13.73
N TYR A 108 -3.03 -21.32 13.41
CA TYR A 108 -1.62 -21.52 13.01
C TYR A 108 -0.61 -21.01 14.02
N GLY A 109 -1.07 -20.41 15.12
CA GLY A 109 -0.21 -19.74 16.10
C GLY A 109 0.11 -18.30 15.74
N GLN A 110 0.59 -17.57 16.74
CA GLN A 110 1.01 -16.18 16.56
C GLN A 110 2.39 -16.12 15.90
N PRO A 111 2.60 -15.31 14.83
CA PRO A 111 3.91 -15.13 14.28
C PRO A 111 4.84 -14.44 15.29
N PHE A 112 5.93 -15.12 15.64
CA PHE A 112 6.92 -14.63 16.61
C PHE A 112 8.05 -13.83 15.98
N LEU A 113 8.17 -13.87 14.65
CA LEU A 113 9.17 -13.12 13.91
C LEU A 113 8.65 -11.73 13.53
N SER A 114 9.52 -10.72 13.67
CA SER A 114 9.20 -9.40 13.13
C SER A 114 9.09 -9.45 11.60
N LYS A 115 8.35 -8.49 11.01
CA LYS A 115 8.20 -8.37 9.55
C LYS A 115 9.56 -8.38 8.86
N MET A 116 10.53 -7.59 9.35
CA MET A 116 11.88 -7.51 8.78
C MET A 116 12.59 -8.86 8.78
N VAL A 117 12.53 -9.61 9.87
CA VAL A 117 13.14 -10.95 9.98
C VAL A 117 12.47 -11.91 9.01
N SER A 118 11.14 -11.95 8.97
CA SER A 118 10.38 -12.80 8.06
C SER A 118 10.69 -12.52 6.60
N GLU A 119 10.79 -11.25 6.21
CA GLU A 119 11.14 -10.84 4.84
C GLU A 119 12.57 -11.25 4.46
N ASN A 120 13.53 -11.10 5.36
CA ASN A 120 14.92 -11.53 5.10
C ASN A 120 15.02 -13.04 4.94
N ILE A 121 14.36 -13.81 5.82
CA ILE A 121 14.30 -15.27 5.72
C ILE A 121 13.65 -15.69 4.39
N GLN A 122 12.49 -15.13 4.06
CA GLN A 122 11.80 -15.44 2.81
C GLN A 122 12.66 -15.15 1.58
N ARG A 123 13.38 -14.01 1.59
CA ARG A 123 14.28 -13.64 0.49
C ARG A 123 15.41 -14.65 0.32
N LEU A 124 16.05 -15.05 1.42
CA LEU A 124 17.10 -16.05 1.40
C LEU A 124 16.59 -17.41 0.92
N GLN A 125 15.45 -17.87 1.42
CA GLN A 125 14.81 -19.13 0.99
C GLN A 125 14.46 -19.12 -0.50
N LYS A 126 13.88 -18.03 -1.00
CA LYS A 126 13.53 -17.88 -2.43
C LYS A 126 14.72 -18.03 -3.36
N HIS A 127 15.93 -17.67 -2.90
CA HIS A 127 17.17 -17.80 -3.66
C HIS A 127 17.98 -19.06 -3.31
N GLY A 128 17.38 -20.04 -2.63
CA GLY A 128 18.00 -21.33 -2.33
C GLY A 128 19.18 -21.25 -1.36
N PHE A 129 19.18 -20.24 -0.47
CA PHE A 129 20.25 -20.09 0.52
C PHE A 129 20.33 -21.30 1.45
N LYS A 130 21.54 -21.87 1.58
CA LYS A 130 21.78 -23.09 2.34
C LYS A 130 22.08 -22.87 3.84
N TRP A 131 21.86 -21.68 4.35
CA TRP A 131 22.10 -21.29 5.76
C TRP A 131 23.55 -21.48 6.20
N GLU A 132 24.48 -21.25 5.29
CA GLU A 132 25.92 -21.48 5.48
C GLU A 132 26.54 -20.45 6.43
N ASN A 133 27.52 -20.89 7.19
CA ASN A 133 28.28 -20.04 8.10
C ASN A 133 29.58 -19.56 7.44
N LYS A 134 29.46 -18.87 6.30
CA LYS A 134 30.57 -18.27 5.57
C LYS A 134 30.65 -16.75 5.81
N PRO A 135 31.80 -16.11 5.55
CA PRO A 135 31.93 -14.66 5.51
C PRO A 135 30.99 -14.03 4.50
N TYR A 136 30.57 -12.78 4.78
CA TYR A 136 29.64 -12.04 3.91
C TYR A 136 30.13 -11.93 2.47
N GLU A 137 31.44 -11.68 2.29
CA GLU A 137 32.08 -11.48 1.00
C GLU A 137 32.01 -12.74 0.11
N GLU A 138 32.03 -13.92 0.70
CA GLU A 138 31.87 -15.21 0.00
C GLU A 138 30.41 -15.45 -0.35
N LEU A 139 29.51 -15.23 0.64
CA LEU A 139 28.08 -15.44 0.44
C LEU A 139 27.49 -14.53 -0.64
N VAL A 140 27.99 -13.31 -0.77
CA VAL A 140 27.52 -12.37 -1.81
C VAL A 140 27.93 -12.83 -3.21
N LYS A 141 29.03 -13.55 -3.37
CA LYS A 141 29.43 -14.14 -4.66
C LYS A 141 28.47 -15.23 -5.10
N ASP A 142 28.06 -16.08 -4.14
CA ASP A 142 27.13 -17.20 -4.39
C ASP A 142 25.67 -16.72 -4.55
N TYR A 143 25.29 -15.64 -3.84
CA TYR A 143 23.91 -15.12 -3.80
C TYR A 143 23.86 -13.60 -4.04
N PRO A 144 24.23 -13.09 -5.23
CA PRO A 144 24.39 -11.65 -5.50
C PRO A 144 23.10 -10.82 -5.35
N ASN A 145 21.93 -11.46 -5.48
CA ASN A 145 20.63 -10.83 -5.38
C ASN A 145 20.10 -10.70 -3.94
N CYS A 146 20.84 -11.20 -2.95
CA CYS A 146 20.42 -11.26 -1.56
C CYS A 146 21.26 -10.40 -0.60
N LYS A 147 22.02 -9.42 -1.09
CA LYS A 147 23.01 -8.65 -0.32
C LYS A 147 22.50 -8.15 1.03
N SER A 148 21.36 -7.49 1.07
CA SER A 148 20.79 -6.95 2.32
C SER A 148 20.36 -8.05 3.31
N ALA A 149 19.79 -9.14 2.81
CA ALA A 149 19.38 -10.26 3.64
C ALA A 149 20.57 -11.07 4.15
N LEU A 150 21.64 -11.20 3.35
CA LEU A 150 22.91 -11.80 3.77
C LEU A 150 23.62 -10.95 4.83
N GLN A 151 23.61 -9.63 4.68
CA GLN A 151 24.14 -8.72 5.68
C GLN A 151 23.42 -8.87 7.03
N TRP A 152 22.08 -8.95 6.99
CA TRP A 152 21.28 -9.23 8.18
C TRP A 152 21.64 -10.61 8.77
N TRP A 153 21.75 -11.67 7.98
CA TRP A 153 22.14 -13.00 8.41
C TRP A 153 23.50 -13.01 9.08
N CYS A 154 24.51 -12.42 8.46
CA CYS A 154 25.86 -12.33 9.03
C CYS A 154 25.90 -11.54 10.34
N ASN A 155 25.13 -10.45 10.45
CA ASN A 155 25.06 -9.65 11.66
C ASN A 155 24.32 -10.35 12.80
N SER A 156 23.27 -11.13 12.50
CA SER A 156 22.49 -11.85 13.51
C SER A 156 23.29 -12.97 14.20
N ARG A 157 24.38 -13.45 13.58
CA ARG A 157 25.27 -14.48 14.12
C ARG A 157 26.42 -13.93 14.99
N LYS A 158 26.63 -12.61 14.97
CA LYS A 158 27.69 -11.97 15.76
C LYS A 158 27.26 -11.67 17.21
N LYS A 159 26.03 -12.01 17.55
CA LYS A 159 25.47 -11.94 18.89
C LYS A 159 25.49 -13.34 19.51
#